data_76e98795bf71005fe4522182d6ed3256
#
_entry.id   76e98795bf71005fe4522182d6ed3256
#
_cell.length_a   1.000
_cell.length_b   1.000
_cell.length_c   1.000
_cell.angle_alpha   90.00
_cell.angle_beta   90.00
_cell.angle_gamma   90.00
#
_symmetry.space_group_name_H-M   'P 1'
#
loop_
_entity.id
_entity.type
_entity.pdbx_description
1 polymer ?
#
loop_
_entity_poly.entity_id
_entity_poly.type
_entity_poly.pdbx_seq_one_letter_code
_entity_poly.pdbx_strand_id
1 'polypeptide(L)'
;MGLTTLFLPGMHGTSRLFDRLLKVLPDGLTPRVVSYPTDEVLGYDALMERIELPQEPFAIVAESYSGPMAIRIAARGPANLRAVVLVATFARSPWPMIPRWAA
;
A
#
# COMPACT_ATOMS: atom_id res chain seq x y z
N MET A 1 4.76 21.81 6.15
CA MET A 1 4.34 20.83 5.14
C MET A 1 5.14 19.57 5.31
N GLY A 2 4.48 18.46 5.39
CA GLY A 2 5.15 17.17 5.52
C GLY A 2 5.21 16.41 4.21
N LEU A 3 5.98 15.33 4.21
CA LEU A 3 5.99 14.37 3.11
C LEU A 3 4.67 13.61 3.11
N THR A 4 3.94 13.65 2.01
CA THR A 4 2.72 12.84 1.86
C THR A 4 3.10 11.37 1.93
N THR A 5 2.48 10.64 2.83
CA THR A 5 2.76 9.22 3.05
C THR A 5 1.49 8.43 2.82
N LEU A 6 1.51 7.62 1.76
CA LEU A 6 0.39 6.82 1.33
C LEU A 6 0.44 5.47 2.05
N PHE A 7 -0.57 5.17 2.85
CA PHE A 7 -0.66 3.91 3.59
C PHE A 7 -1.58 2.95 2.85
N LEU A 8 -1.03 1.84 2.41
CA LEU A 8 -1.76 0.80 1.70
C LEU A 8 -2.01 -0.37 2.66
N PRO A 9 -3.28 -0.69 2.95
CA PRO A 9 -3.62 -1.66 4.00
C PRO A 9 -3.42 -3.11 3.55
N GLY A 10 -3.50 -4.00 4.53
CA GLY A 10 -3.43 -5.44 4.30
C GLY A 10 -4.70 -6.03 3.73
N MET A 11 -4.84 -7.36 3.89
CA MET A 11 -5.88 -8.16 3.23
C MET A 11 -7.31 -7.69 3.48
N HIS A 12 -7.61 -7.18 4.68
CA HIS A 12 -8.96 -6.72 5.00
C HIS A 12 -9.35 -5.41 4.32
N GLY A 13 -8.40 -4.75 3.66
CA GLY A 13 -8.65 -3.54 2.91
C GLY A 13 -9.03 -2.32 3.76
N THR A 14 -8.95 -2.42 5.08
CA THR A 14 -9.33 -1.35 5.98
C THR A 14 -8.11 -0.66 6.57
N SER A 15 -8.30 0.57 7.02
CA SER A 15 -7.23 1.37 7.61
C SER A 15 -6.98 1.07 9.10
N ARG A 16 -7.70 0.12 9.68
CA ARG A 16 -7.66 -0.12 11.13
C ARG A 16 -6.27 -0.44 11.68
N LEU A 17 -5.49 -1.21 10.93
CA LEU A 17 -4.16 -1.60 11.38
C LEU A 17 -3.20 -0.43 11.47
N PHE A 18 -3.48 0.65 10.76
CA PHE A 18 -2.67 1.85 10.81
C PHE A 18 -3.10 2.84 11.89
N ASP A 19 -4.26 2.62 12.54
CA ASP A 19 -4.80 3.58 13.50
C ASP A 19 -3.81 3.93 14.63
N ARG A 20 -3.14 2.91 15.16
CA ARG A 20 -2.15 3.13 16.21
C ARG A 20 -0.91 3.84 15.69
N LEU A 21 -0.46 3.46 14.51
CA LEU A 21 0.70 4.06 13.89
C LEU A 21 0.45 5.54 13.58
N LEU A 22 -0.74 5.86 13.09
CA LEU A 22 -1.10 7.23 12.76
C LEU A 22 -1.04 8.16 13.98
N LYS A 23 -1.28 7.64 15.17
CA LYS A 23 -1.24 8.43 16.41
C LYS A 23 0.17 8.82 16.85
N VAL A 24 1.19 8.11 16.34
CA VAL A 24 2.58 8.31 16.77
C VAL A 24 3.49 8.74 15.64
N LEU A 25 2.92 9.11 14.49
CA LEU A 25 3.73 9.55 13.35
C LEU A 25 4.46 10.85 13.65
N PRO A 26 5.70 10.99 13.17
CA PRO A 26 6.41 12.28 13.26
C PRO A 26 5.64 13.38 12.52
N ASP A 27 5.82 14.61 12.98
CA ASP A 27 5.17 15.79 12.39
C ASP A 27 5.53 16.01 10.91
N GLY A 28 6.67 15.48 10.48
CA GLY A 28 7.12 15.64 9.10
C GLY A 28 6.37 14.79 8.08
N LEU A 29 5.42 13.97 8.50
CA LEU A 29 4.67 13.08 7.60
C LEU A 29 3.20 13.48 7.56
N THR A 30 2.65 13.56 6.35
CA THR A 30 1.23 13.82 6.13
C THR A 30 0.58 12.52 5.67
N PRO A 31 -0.16 11.83 6.54
CA PRO A 31 -0.71 10.52 6.19
C PRO A 31 -1.90 10.62 5.26
N ARG A 32 -1.97 9.68 4.33
CA ARG A 32 -3.15 9.45 3.49
C ARG A 32 -3.39 7.95 3.44
N VAL A 33 -4.47 7.48 4.05
CA VAL A 33 -4.75 6.06 4.15
C VAL A 33 -5.72 5.66 3.06
N VAL A 34 -5.34 4.64 2.29
CA VAL A 34 -6.19 4.04 1.26
C VAL A 34 -7.03 2.95 1.90
N SER A 35 -8.30 2.89 1.52
CA SER A 35 -9.18 1.78 1.90
C SER A 35 -9.69 1.10 0.64
N TYR A 36 -9.63 -0.23 0.62
CA TYR A 36 -10.14 -1.00 -0.50
C TYR A 36 -11.60 -1.36 -0.27
N PRO A 37 -12.39 -1.56 -1.35
CA PRO A 37 -13.75 -2.04 -1.17
C PRO A 37 -13.79 -3.38 -0.43
N THR A 38 -14.70 -3.51 0.53
CA THR A 38 -14.87 -4.75 1.29
C THR A 38 -16.02 -5.59 0.77
N ASP A 39 -16.84 -5.04 -0.11
CA ASP A 39 -18.00 -5.68 -0.71
C ASP A 39 -17.74 -6.21 -2.13
N GLU A 40 -16.52 -6.05 -2.62
CA GLU A 40 -16.11 -6.50 -3.95
C GLU A 40 -14.84 -7.33 -3.85
N VAL A 41 -14.72 -8.34 -4.71
CA VAL A 41 -13.49 -9.10 -4.86
C VAL A 41 -12.72 -8.52 -6.05
N LEU A 42 -11.63 -7.83 -5.76
CA LEU A 42 -10.82 -7.18 -6.77
C LEU A 42 -9.41 -7.78 -6.79
N GLY A 43 -8.90 -8.04 -7.98
CA GLY A 43 -7.50 -8.39 -8.17
C GLY A 43 -6.61 -7.17 -8.07
N TYR A 44 -5.29 -7.40 -8.12
CA TYR A 44 -4.32 -6.32 -8.00
C TYR A 44 -4.47 -5.24 -9.06
N ASP A 45 -4.73 -5.62 -10.31
CA ASP A 45 -4.85 -4.63 -11.39
C ASP A 45 -6.02 -3.68 -11.16
N ALA A 46 -7.17 -4.23 -10.73
CA ALA A 46 -8.35 -3.42 -10.45
C ALA A 46 -8.12 -2.51 -9.24
N LEU A 47 -7.45 -3.01 -8.21
CA LEU A 47 -7.09 -2.20 -7.04
C LEU A 47 -6.12 -1.08 -7.42
N MET A 48 -5.14 -1.37 -8.26
CA MET A 48 -4.17 -0.37 -8.74
C MET A 48 -4.86 0.80 -9.42
N GLU A 49 -5.91 0.54 -10.19
CA GLU A 49 -6.67 1.59 -10.88
C GLU A 49 -7.42 2.50 -9.92
N ARG A 50 -7.72 2.01 -8.70
CA ARG A 50 -8.44 2.78 -7.69
C ARG A 50 -7.53 3.59 -6.78
N ILE A 51 -6.24 3.39 -6.86
CA ILE A 51 -5.28 4.14 -6.05
C ILE A 51 -4.89 5.42 -6.77
N GLU A 52 -5.25 6.56 -6.18
CA GLU A 52 -4.81 7.85 -6.68
C GLU A 52 -3.46 8.18 -6.11
N LEU A 53 -2.45 8.28 -6.98
CA LEU A 53 -1.11 8.65 -6.54
C LEU A 53 -1.02 10.16 -6.33
N PRO A 54 -0.35 10.61 -5.25
CA PRO A 54 -0.12 12.02 -5.04
C PRO A 54 0.66 12.65 -6.19
N GLN A 55 0.39 13.92 -6.47
CA GLN A 55 1.15 14.68 -7.45
C GLN A 55 2.39 15.34 -6.82
N GLU A 56 2.35 15.57 -5.53
CA GLU A 56 3.47 16.06 -4.74
C GLU A 56 4.44 14.93 -4.39
N PRO A 57 5.65 15.23 -3.89
CA PRO A 57 6.54 14.17 -3.41
C PRO A 57 5.88 13.32 -2.34
N PHE A 58 6.04 11.99 -2.44
CA PHE A 58 5.36 11.08 -1.54
C PHE A 58 6.18 9.83 -1.24
N ALA A 59 5.79 9.17 -0.17
CA ALA A 59 6.29 7.85 0.20
C ALA A 59 5.12 6.87 0.29
N ILE A 60 5.42 5.59 0.25
CA ILE A 60 4.43 4.53 0.40
C ILE A 60 4.82 3.66 1.59
N VAL A 61 3.84 3.36 2.44
CA VAL A 61 3.96 2.31 3.46
C VAL A 61 2.92 1.27 3.11
N ALA A 62 3.37 0.09 2.71
CA ALA A 62 2.49 -0.99 2.28
C ALA A 62 2.60 -2.18 3.22
N GLU A 63 1.46 -2.71 3.62
CA GLU A 63 1.38 -3.84 4.53
C GLU A 63 0.89 -5.08 3.80
N SER A 64 1.57 -6.22 4.06
CA SER A 64 1.12 -7.55 3.68
C SER A 64 0.64 -7.60 2.21
N TYR A 65 -0.66 -7.76 2.01
CA TYR A 65 -1.30 -7.89 0.70
C TYR A 65 -0.98 -6.74 -0.26
N SER A 66 -0.72 -5.54 0.25
CA SER A 66 -0.44 -4.37 -0.58
C SER A 66 1.00 -4.25 -1.04
N GLY A 67 1.90 -5.11 -0.55
CA GLY A 67 3.30 -5.07 -0.94
C GLY A 67 3.53 -5.18 -2.45
N PRO A 68 2.94 -6.17 -3.13
CA PRO A 68 3.10 -6.29 -4.58
C PRO A 68 2.62 -5.06 -5.36
N MET A 69 1.56 -4.39 -4.88
CA MET A 69 1.11 -3.15 -5.51
C MET A 69 2.12 -2.03 -5.36
N ALA A 70 2.70 -1.88 -4.16
CA ALA A 70 3.73 -0.88 -3.92
C ALA A 70 4.95 -1.12 -4.81
N ILE A 71 5.35 -2.38 -4.97
CA ILE A 71 6.46 -2.76 -5.83
C ILE A 71 6.14 -2.41 -7.29
N ARG A 72 4.93 -2.66 -7.75
CA ARG A 72 4.51 -2.30 -9.12
C ARG A 72 4.53 -0.80 -9.34
N ILE A 73 4.08 -0.02 -8.36
CA ILE A 73 4.12 1.44 -8.43
C ILE A 73 5.57 1.92 -8.53
N ALA A 74 6.45 1.38 -7.70
CA ALA A 74 7.86 1.72 -7.72
C ALA A 74 8.51 1.35 -9.06
N ALA A 75 8.13 0.22 -9.64
CA ALA A 75 8.66 -0.25 -10.92
C ALA A 75 8.27 0.66 -12.08
N ARG A 76 7.13 1.35 -11.98
CA ARG A 76 6.72 2.35 -12.98
C ARG A 76 7.56 3.61 -12.91
N GLY A 77 8.31 3.81 -11.81
CA GLY A 77 9.27 4.89 -11.66
C GLY A 77 8.69 6.29 -11.58
N PRO A 78 7.61 6.54 -10.79
CA PRO A 78 7.10 7.90 -10.69
C PRO A 78 8.17 8.81 -10.11
N ALA A 79 8.40 9.95 -10.78
CA ALA A 79 9.50 10.85 -10.43
C ALA A 79 9.35 11.45 -9.03
N ASN A 80 8.12 11.54 -8.53
CA ASN A 80 7.82 12.11 -7.23
C ASN A 80 7.77 11.08 -6.08
N LEU A 81 7.99 9.80 -6.36
CA LEU A 81 8.09 8.78 -5.32
C LEU A 81 9.46 8.85 -4.65
N ARG A 82 9.48 9.01 -3.33
CA ARG A 82 10.73 9.19 -2.55
C ARG A 82 11.16 7.95 -1.80
N ALA A 83 10.20 7.13 -1.34
CA ALA A 83 10.53 5.96 -0.54
C ALA A 83 9.38 4.96 -0.56
N VAL A 84 9.71 3.69 -0.39
CA VAL A 84 8.73 2.61 -0.20
C VAL A 84 9.15 1.82 1.03
N VAL A 85 8.23 1.67 1.97
CA VAL A 85 8.42 0.83 3.16
C VAL A 85 7.48 -0.35 3.05
N LEU A 86 8.03 -1.54 3.11
CA LEU A 86 7.25 -2.78 3.03
C LEU A 86 7.20 -3.42 4.42
N VAL A 87 5.99 -3.66 4.90
CA VAL A 87 5.75 -4.19 6.25
C VAL A 87 5.09 -5.56 6.14
N ALA A 88 5.77 -6.60 6.63
CA ALA A 88 5.24 -7.96 6.68
C ALA A 88 4.65 -8.39 5.32
N THR A 89 5.39 -8.17 4.25
CA THR A 89 4.89 -8.36 2.89
C THR A 89 5.82 -9.22 2.03
N PHE A 90 5.43 -9.38 0.76
CA PHE A 90 6.11 -10.26 -0.19
C PHE A 90 5.95 -9.68 -1.61
N ALA A 91 6.86 -10.07 -2.50
CA ALA A 91 6.76 -9.75 -3.92
C ALA A 91 5.99 -10.83 -4.68
N ARG A 92 6.07 -12.06 -4.19
CA ARG A 92 5.38 -13.24 -4.72
C ARG A 92 4.70 -13.95 -3.58
N SER A 93 3.74 -14.86 -3.89
CA SER A 93 3.16 -15.70 -2.85
C SER A 93 4.25 -16.39 -2.03
N PRO A 94 4.23 -16.28 -0.69
CA PRO A 94 5.19 -16.96 0.18
C PRO A 94 4.93 -18.46 0.27
N TRP A 95 3.84 -18.95 -0.31
CA TRP A 95 3.43 -20.34 -0.25
C TRP A 95 3.44 -20.96 -1.65
N PRO A 96 4.59 -21.36 -2.16
CA PRO A 96 4.68 -21.87 -3.55
C PRO A 96 3.87 -23.14 -3.78
N MET A 97 3.51 -23.87 -2.70
CA MET A 97 2.70 -25.08 -2.79
C MET A 97 1.22 -24.79 -2.92
N ILE A 98 0.79 -23.56 -2.70
CA ILE A 98 -0.61 -23.16 -2.79
C ILE A 98 -0.84 -22.59 -4.20
N PRO A 99 -1.88 -23.06 -4.92
CA PRO A 99 -2.19 -22.50 -6.23
C PRO A 99 -2.45 -20.98 -6.14
N ARG A 100 -2.06 -20.26 -7.19
CA ARG A 100 -2.18 -18.80 -7.21
C ARG A 100 -3.62 -18.31 -7.02
N TRP A 101 -4.60 -19.08 -7.49
CA TRP A 101 -6.01 -18.72 -7.32
C TRP A 101 -6.48 -18.84 -5.87
N ALA A 102 -5.77 -19.60 -5.04
CA ALA A 102 -6.10 -19.80 -3.62
C ALA A 102 -5.31 -18.86 -2.69
N ALA A 103 -4.30 -18.17 -3.21
CA ALA A 103 -3.42 -17.31 -2.42
C ALA A 103 -3.97 -15.89 -2.30
#